data_e7f7d65a2f940eab6af271273c332816
#
_entry.id   e7f7d65a2f940eab6af271273c332816
#
_cell.length_a   1.000
_cell.length_b   1.000
_cell.length_c   1.000
_cell.angle_alpha   90.00
_cell.angle_beta   90.00
_cell.angle_gamma   90.00
#
_symmetry.space_group_name_H-M   'P 1'
#
loop_
_entity.id
_entity.type
_entity.pdbx_description
1 polymer ?
#
loop_
_entity_poly.entity_id
_entity_poly.type
_entity_poly.pdbx_seq_one_letter_code
_entity_poly.pdbx_strand_id
1 'polypeptide(L)'
;MNHARPRRRRVAAIAVPIALIAAVLAGCGDSASSGTSTAAPSGSTGATTSLAGDGAAASTPVSELNAAAGLDANGCITTFDPAADYYPVKSQIDYATNFTVEYDKSYQVLTVLQPTQGGSPQSYVLVKCGAPTPELTGDLAGATVVTTPVTSLYSGSTTHLPNLVALDRLDVLTGVASKSLISEKEVLDRVAEPGVVEYAAAGSVDAEAVVAGKPDVVITAGTDDPAYAVISAAGVPVLADAEWLENDPLGRAEWIKYFAALTGTEAQAAEQFDAVEQSYTALADKVASADPVQVVPGQPYQGTWYVPGGQSFNSRLIADAGGTTAWADDPSTGSVSTDLESVLAKAGKAPAWLASTTWTSKAEALAEEPRFSEFAAFQSGNVWNAAKDVTAEGGNNYYELGTARPDLVLGDVVAILHPDLMPGHDFAFYLQLS
;
A
#
# COMPACT_ATOMS: atom_id res chain seq x y z
N MET A 1 -61.27 0.35 32.96
CA MET A 1 -60.99 0.30 31.50
C MET A 1 -59.61 0.97 31.31
N ASN A 2 -58.56 0.16 31.26
CA ASN A 2 -57.16 0.61 31.15
C ASN A 2 -56.71 0.48 29.70
N HIS A 3 -56.40 1.60 29.07
CA HIS A 3 -55.77 1.62 27.75
C HIS A 3 -54.25 1.61 27.91
N ALA A 4 -53.63 0.48 27.59
CA ALA A 4 -52.18 0.35 27.47
C ALA A 4 -51.69 0.96 26.13
N ARG A 5 -50.74 1.92 26.19
CA ARG A 5 -50.04 2.48 25.04
C ARG A 5 -48.88 1.56 24.63
N PRO A 6 -48.59 1.32 23.33
CA PRO A 6 -47.48 0.51 22.90
C PRO A 6 -46.16 1.29 23.04
N ARG A 7 -45.15 0.66 23.67
CA ARG A 7 -43.77 1.14 23.75
C ARG A 7 -43.13 1.05 22.37
N ARG A 8 -42.73 2.19 21.80
CA ARG A 8 -41.86 2.26 20.65
C ARG A 8 -40.45 1.81 21.08
N ARG A 9 -39.97 0.70 20.53
CA ARG A 9 -38.55 0.30 20.60
C ARG A 9 -37.75 1.31 19.79
N ARG A 10 -36.83 2.03 20.43
CA ARG A 10 -35.78 2.80 19.77
C ARG A 10 -34.74 1.80 19.30
N VAL A 11 -34.56 1.68 18.00
CA VAL A 11 -33.37 1.04 17.40
C VAL A 11 -32.22 2.03 17.59
N ALA A 12 -31.24 1.66 18.38
CA ALA A 12 -30.00 2.38 18.50
C ALA A 12 -29.17 2.07 17.25
N ALA A 13 -28.97 3.05 16.41
CA ALA A 13 -27.99 2.97 15.35
C ALA A 13 -26.59 2.98 16.02
N ILE A 14 -25.88 1.88 15.90
CA ILE A 14 -24.48 1.78 16.28
C ILE A 14 -23.69 2.40 15.13
N ALA A 15 -23.22 3.62 15.34
CA ALA A 15 -22.22 4.22 14.45
C ALA A 15 -20.88 3.57 14.74
N VAL A 16 -20.37 2.80 13.79
CA VAL A 16 -19.01 2.28 13.81
C VAL A 16 -18.09 3.43 13.37
N PRO A 17 -17.12 3.85 14.18
CA PRO A 17 -16.15 4.86 13.74
C PRO A 17 -15.13 4.20 12.80
N ILE A 18 -15.18 4.54 11.51
CA ILE A 18 -14.07 4.31 10.59
C ILE A 18 -12.97 5.27 11.02
N ALA A 19 -11.92 4.76 11.64
CA ALA A 19 -10.74 5.52 12.00
C ALA A 19 -9.92 5.85 10.74
N LEU A 20 -10.28 6.94 10.05
CA LEU A 20 -9.35 7.64 9.17
C LEU A 20 -8.40 8.43 10.06
N ILE A 21 -7.14 8.01 10.10
CA ILE A 21 -6.08 8.74 10.80
C ILE A 21 -5.77 10.00 9.98
N ALA A 22 -6.36 11.13 10.39
CA ALA A 22 -5.93 12.45 9.96
C ALA A 22 -4.89 12.96 10.95
N ALA A 23 -3.60 12.83 10.62
CA ALA A 23 -2.54 13.48 11.37
C ALA A 23 -2.54 14.98 11.02
N VAL A 24 -2.95 15.81 11.97
CA VAL A 24 -2.78 17.27 11.93
C VAL A 24 -1.48 17.61 12.63
N LEU A 25 -0.50 18.14 11.88
CA LEU A 25 0.63 18.86 12.47
C LEU A 25 0.87 20.14 11.69
N ALA A 26 0.60 21.27 12.36
CA ALA A 26 1.08 22.57 11.99
C ALA A 26 2.49 22.75 12.55
N GLY A 27 3.47 23.05 11.69
CA GLY A 27 4.82 23.41 12.10
C GLY A 27 5.44 24.38 11.10
N CYS A 28 5.52 25.67 11.50
CA CYS A 28 6.26 26.72 10.82
C CYS A 28 7.77 26.52 10.98
N GLY A 29 8.54 26.83 9.93
CA GLY A 29 10.00 26.97 10.04
C GLY A 29 10.66 27.30 8.71
N ASP A 30 10.83 28.63 8.45
CA ASP A 30 11.67 29.19 7.39
C ASP A 30 13.13 28.72 7.48
N SER A 31 13.75 28.46 6.34
CA SER A 31 15.06 29.03 6.01
C SER A 31 15.48 28.68 4.58
N ALA A 32 15.69 29.74 3.82
CA ALA A 32 16.25 29.75 2.47
C ALA A 32 17.75 29.48 2.47
N SER A 33 18.24 28.77 1.46
CA SER A 33 19.61 28.96 0.97
C SER A 33 19.73 28.53 -0.50
N SER A 34 20.07 29.49 -1.30
CA SER A 34 20.34 29.47 -2.73
C SER A 34 21.67 28.77 -3.06
N GLY A 35 21.68 28.00 -4.15
CA GLY A 35 22.91 27.47 -4.74
C GLY A 35 22.73 27.08 -6.19
N THR A 36 23.00 28.04 -7.09
CA THR A 36 23.10 27.90 -8.55
C THR A 36 24.34 27.06 -8.92
N SER A 37 24.21 26.10 -9.83
CA SER A 37 25.29 25.82 -10.79
C SER A 37 24.80 25.08 -12.03
N THR A 38 25.03 25.69 -13.15
CA THR A 38 24.91 25.30 -14.55
C THR A 38 25.89 24.20 -14.97
N ALA A 39 25.52 23.28 -15.82
CA ALA A 39 26.11 23.02 -17.15
C ALA A 39 25.60 21.69 -17.78
N ALA A 40 25.00 21.74 -18.93
CA ALA A 40 25.05 20.75 -20.00
C ALA A 40 26.18 21.18 -20.98
N PRO A 41 26.56 20.49 -22.07
CA PRO A 41 25.99 19.30 -22.72
C PRO A 41 27.05 18.31 -23.25
N SER A 42 26.65 17.16 -23.79
CA SER A 42 27.16 16.71 -25.11
C SER A 42 26.55 15.36 -25.49
N GLY A 43 26.00 15.33 -26.70
CA GLY A 43 25.43 14.17 -27.31
C GLY A 43 26.45 13.19 -27.89
N SER A 44 25.97 11.97 -28.12
CA SER A 44 26.57 11.04 -29.08
C SER A 44 25.46 10.20 -29.69
N THR A 45 25.29 10.39 -31.00
CA THR A 45 24.55 9.55 -31.93
C THR A 45 25.25 8.19 -32.10
N GLY A 46 24.50 7.10 -32.13
CA GLY A 46 25.07 5.80 -32.49
C GLY A 46 24.06 4.68 -32.68
N ALA A 47 23.56 4.55 -33.91
CA ALA A 47 23.22 3.32 -34.63
C ALA A 47 22.25 2.30 -34.01
N THR A 48 21.05 2.29 -34.56
CA THR A 48 20.14 1.15 -34.72
C THR A 48 20.87 -0.11 -35.20
N THR A 49 20.78 -1.18 -34.44
CA THR A 49 20.93 -2.54 -34.95
C THR A 49 19.79 -3.39 -34.40
N SER A 50 18.83 -3.68 -35.24
CA SER A 50 17.80 -4.66 -35.00
C SER A 50 18.48 -6.05 -34.96
N LEU A 51 18.37 -6.74 -33.87
CA LEU A 51 18.56 -8.17 -33.79
C LEU A 51 17.28 -8.80 -33.24
N ALA A 52 16.46 -9.28 -34.15
CA ALA A 52 15.51 -10.34 -33.83
C ALA A 52 16.34 -11.57 -33.41
N GLY A 53 16.15 -12.01 -32.19
CA GLY A 53 16.76 -13.21 -31.64
C GLY A 53 15.74 -13.88 -30.72
N ASP A 54 14.99 -14.84 -31.28
CA ASP A 54 14.31 -15.88 -30.52
C ASP A 54 15.30 -16.56 -29.57
N GLY A 55 14.97 -16.57 -28.31
CA GLY A 55 15.67 -17.28 -27.27
C GLY A 55 15.11 -16.92 -25.93
N ALA A 56 13.92 -17.44 -25.59
CA ALA A 56 13.53 -17.53 -24.18
C ALA A 56 14.61 -18.39 -23.49
N ALA A 57 15.56 -17.76 -22.86
CA ALA A 57 16.48 -18.43 -21.94
C ALA A 57 15.60 -19.03 -20.83
N ALA A 58 15.56 -20.36 -20.75
CA ALA A 58 14.87 -21.07 -19.68
C ALA A 58 15.51 -20.56 -18.37
N SER A 59 14.77 -19.76 -17.60
CA SER A 59 15.22 -19.28 -16.30
C SER A 59 15.43 -20.51 -15.40
N THR A 60 16.60 -20.61 -14.78
CA THR A 60 16.89 -21.68 -13.83
C THR A 60 15.83 -21.67 -12.72
N PRO A 61 15.17 -22.78 -12.41
CA PRO A 61 14.18 -22.83 -11.33
C PRO A 61 14.76 -22.34 -10.00
N VAL A 62 13.99 -21.58 -9.23
CA VAL A 62 14.44 -21.03 -7.92
C VAL A 62 14.92 -22.14 -6.98
N SER A 63 14.28 -23.31 -7.01
CA SER A 63 14.72 -24.49 -6.23
C SER A 63 16.12 -24.97 -6.57
N GLU A 64 16.53 -24.89 -7.83
CA GLU A 64 17.89 -25.23 -8.26
C GLU A 64 18.89 -24.15 -7.83
N LEU A 65 18.52 -22.87 -7.89
CA LEU A 65 19.35 -21.77 -7.39
C LEU A 65 19.56 -21.91 -5.88
N ASN A 66 18.53 -22.20 -5.12
CA ASN A 66 18.61 -22.41 -3.68
C ASN A 66 19.49 -23.61 -3.33
N ALA A 67 19.32 -24.74 -4.02
CA ALA A 67 20.15 -25.93 -3.81
C ALA A 67 21.63 -25.64 -4.14
N ALA A 68 21.93 -24.90 -5.22
CA ALA A 68 23.28 -24.49 -5.58
C ALA A 68 23.90 -23.54 -4.55
N ALA A 69 23.07 -22.73 -3.88
CA ALA A 69 23.49 -21.86 -2.77
C ALA A 69 23.60 -22.62 -1.42
N GLY A 70 23.37 -23.92 -1.36
CA GLY A 70 23.47 -24.72 -0.14
C GLY A 70 22.27 -24.58 0.81
N LEU A 71 21.11 -24.21 0.26
CA LEU A 71 19.85 -24.09 1.00
C LEU A 71 19.00 -25.36 0.87
N ASP A 72 18.23 -25.67 1.89
CA ASP A 72 17.22 -26.72 1.87
C ASP A 72 15.90 -26.23 1.21
N ALA A 73 14.88 -27.10 1.19
CA ALA A 73 13.57 -26.77 0.61
C ALA A 73 12.82 -25.65 1.35
N ASN A 74 13.20 -25.35 2.59
CA ASN A 74 12.63 -24.26 3.38
C ASN A 74 13.45 -22.97 3.27
N GLY A 75 14.51 -22.95 2.45
CA GLY A 75 15.41 -21.81 2.30
C GLY A 75 16.43 -21.65 3.44
N CYS A 76 16.60 -22.67 4.30
CA CYS A 76 17.57 -22.66 5.38
C CYS A 76 18.92 -23.21 4.93
N ILE A 77 20.00 -22.65 5.50
CA ILE A 77 21.37 -23.09 5.26
C ILE A 77 21.57 -24.51 5.83
N THR A 78 21.98 -25.44 4.98
CA THR A 78 22.22 -26.82 5.40
C THR A 78 23.57 -27.01 6.10
N THR A 79 24.59 -26.26 5.64
CA THR A 79 25.91 -26.23 6.24
C THR A 79 26.47 -24.81 6.08
N PHE A 80 26.72 -24.16 7.18
CA PHE A 80 27.16 -22.76 7.17
C PHE A 80 28.66 -22.65 6.77
N ASP A 81 28.91 -21.84 5.73
CA ASP A 81 30.25 -21.40 5.33
C ASP A 81 30.27 -19.85 5.34
N PRO A 82 31.09 -19.18 6.17
CA PRO A 82 31.14 -17.73 6.23
C PRO A 82 31.62 -17.06 4.93
N ALA A 83 32.15 -17.82 3.98
CA ALA A 83 32.58 -17.31 2.67
C ALA A 83 31.44 -17.37 1.61
N ALA A 84 30.45 -18.25 1.78
CA ALA A 84 29.37 -18.46 0.82
C ALA A 84 28.34 -17.31 0.86
N ASP A 85 27.77 -17.00 -0.31
CA ASP A 85 26.63 -16.09 -0.45
C ASP A 85 25.35 -16.96 -0.56
N TYR A 86 24.43 -16.76 0.39
CA TYR A 86 23.19 -17.53 0.51
C TYR A 86 21.98 -16.83 -0.11
N TYR A 87 22.20 -15.75 -0.88
CA TYR A 87 21.15 -15.01 -1.59
C TYR A 87 21.39 -15.08 -3.10
N PRO A 88 20.94 -16.19 -3.76
CA PRO A 88 21.12 -16.38 -5.20
C PRO A 88 20.35 -15.34 -6.04
N VAL A 89 19.27 -14.79 -5.47
CA VAL A 89 18.52 -13.68 -6.03
C VAL A 89 18.50 -12.56 -4.99
N LYS A 90 18.64 -11.32 -5.44
CA LYS A 90 18.65 -10.12 -4.59
C LYS A 90 17.69 -9.11 -5.15
N SER A 91 16.78 -8.62 -4.32
CA SER A 91 15.87 -7.53 -4.68
C SER A 91 16.66 -6.24 -4.94
N GLN A 92 16.26 -5.52 -5.98
CA GLN A 92 16.65 -4.14 -6.24
C GLN A 92 15.42 -3.27 -6.02
N ILE A 93 15.59 -2.09 -5.43
CA ILE A 93 14.50 -1.17 -5.11
C ILE A 93 14.65 0.02 -6.05
N ASP A 94 13.67 0.22 -6.94
CA ASP A 94 13.76 1.18 -8.04
C ASP A 94 12.78 2.35 -7.89
N TYR A 95 11.62 2.15 -7.26
CA TYR A 95 10.53 3.12 -7.09
C TYR A 95 10.31 3.52 -5.63
N ALA A 96 10.35 2.55 -4.71
CA ALA A 96 10.15 2.83 -3.30
C ALA A 96 11.30 3.68 -2.76
N THR A 97 10.95 4.67 -1.96
CA THR A 97 11.89 5.63 -1.38
C THR A 97 12.00 5.54 0.13
N ASN A 98 11.12 4.75 0.75
CA ASN A 98 11.01 4.68 2.20
C ASN A 98 11.60 3.40 2.81
N PHE A 99 12.10 2.47 2.00
CA PHE A 99 12.87 1.34 2.51
C PHE A 99 14.03 0.96 1.61
N THR A 100 15.02 0.26 2.19
CA THR A 100 16.15 -0.33 1.48
C THR A 100 16.42 -1.74 1.98
N VAL A 101 16.99 -2.59 1.12
CA VAL A 101 17.47 -3.93 1.48
C VAL A 101 18.93 -4.05 1.05
N GLU A 102 19.81 -4.26 2.01
CA GLU A 102 21.23 -4.52 1.77
C GLU A 102 21.54 -5.98 2.08
N TYR A 103 22.28 -6.63 1.21
CA TYR A 103 22.61 -8.05 1.34
C TYR A 103 24.05 -8.24 1.79
N ASP A 104 24.25 -8.97 2.86
CA ASP A 104 25.49 -9.64 3.18
C ASP A 104 25.29 -11.16 2.98
N LYS A 105 26.35 -11.92 2.99
CA LYS A 105 26.38 -13.35 2.61
C LYS A 105 25.29 -14.21 3.23
N SER A 106 25.00 -14.03 4.54
CA SER A 106 24.06 -14.84 5.30
C SER A 106 22.97 -14.05 6.04
N TYR A 107 22.95 -12.74 5.85
CA TYR A 107 21.90 -11.87 6.40
C TYR A 107 21.63 -10.70 5.48
N GLN A 108 20.50 -10.06 5.69
CA GLN A 108 20.09 -8.81 5.04
C GLN A 108 19.96 -7.72 6.09
N VAL A 109 20.17 -6.48 5.71
CA VAL A 109 19.80 -5.31 6.49
C VAL A 109 18.65 -4.64 5.77
N LEU A 110 17.47 -4.72 6.37
CA LEU A 110 16.26 -4.06 5.93
C LEU A 110 16.14 -2.75 6.72
N THR A 111 16.13 -1.61 6.04
CA THR A 111 16.00 -0.30 6.69
C THR A 111 14.75 0.40 6.19
N VAL A 112 13.88 0.83 7.12
CA VAL A 112 12.74 1.70 6.85
C VAL A 112 13.14 3.11 7.26
N LEU A 113 13.16 4.04 6.29
CA LEU A 113 13.71 5.40 6.49
C LEU A 113 12.80 6.28 7.34
N GLN A 114 11.49 6.12 7.19
CA GLN A 114 10.46 6.73 8.03
C GLN A 114 9.47 5.64 8.45
N PRO A 115 9.71 4.93 9.55
CA PRO A 115 8.82 3.87 10.05
C PRO A 115 7.46 4.41 10.52
N THR A 116 7.39 5.69 10.81
CA THR A 116 6.19 6.50 11.04
C THR A 116 6.43 7.87 10.42
N GLN A 117 5.39 8.66 10.21
CA GLN A 117 5.54 9.98 9.62
C GLN A 117 6.49 10.86 10.44
N GLY A 118 7.60 11.27 9.82
CA GLY A 118 8.66 12.05 10.47
C GLY A 118 9.52 11.27 11.48
N GLY A 119 9.35 9.96 11.56
CA GLY A 119 10.17 9.07 12.40
C GLY A 119 11.60 8.96 11.90
N SER A 120 12.52 8.58 12.79
CA SER A 120 13.92 8.30 12.41
C SER A 120 14.06 6.91 11.80
N PRO A 121 15.05 6.70 10.90
CA PRO A 121 15.28 5.40 10.29
C PRO A 121 15.42 4.27 11.31
N GLN A 122 14.85 3.11 10.98
CA GLN A 122 14.98 1.88 11.75
C GLN A 122 15.52 0.77 10.85
N SER A 123 16.60 0.13 11.32
CA SER A 123 17.23 -1.00 10.63
C SER A 123 16.92 -2.31 11.35
N TYR A 124 16.69 -3.34 10.58
CA TYR A 124 16.38 -4.71 11.02
C TYR A 124 17.39 -5.65 10.37
N VAL A 125 17.89 -6.62 11.13
CA VAL A 125 18.86 -7.61 10.62
C VAL A 125 18.13 -8.93 10.42
N LEU A 126 17.95 -9.32 9.16
CA LEU A 126 17.25 -10.52 8.75
C LEU A 126 18.29 -11.64 8.53
N VAL A 127 18.43 -12.52 9.51
CA VAL A 127 19.43 -13.59 9.50
C VAL A 127 18.85 -14.84 8.88
N LYS A 128 19.49 -15.36 7.85
CA LYS A 128 19.05 -16.60 7.20
C LYS A 128 19.17 -17.78 8.18
N CYS A 129 18.10 -18.58 8.29
CA CYS A 129 18.07 -19.77 9.18
C CYS A 129 19.24 -20.70 8.86
N GLY A 130 19.87 -21.24 9.92
CA GLY A 130 21.10 -22.03 9.83
C GLY A 130 22.40 -21.20 9.85
N ALA A 131 22.33 -19.87 9.75
CA ALA A 131 23.47 -18.99 9.99
C ALA A 131 23.57 -18.56 11.46
N PRO A 132 24.76 -18.28 11.98
CA PRO A 132 24.92 -17.59 13.26
C PRO A 132 24.49 -16.12 13.12
N THR A 133 23.92 -15.56 14.19
CA THR A 133 23.69 -14.11 14.24
C THR A 133 25.00 -13.35 14.11
N PRO A 134 25.12 -12.35 13.21
CA PRO A 134 26.33 -11.55 13.07
C PRO A 134 26.55 -10.68 14.32
N GLU A 135 27.78 -10.21 14.50
CA GLU A 135 28.09 -9.22 15.53
C GLU A 135 27.53 -7.86 15.10
N LEU A 136 26.56 -7.33 15.84
CA LEU A 136 25.88 -6.06 15.55
C LEU A 136 26.70 -4.90 16.16
N THR A 137 27.34 -4.13 15.31
CA THR A 137 28.20 -2.97 15.70
C THR A 137 27.81 -1.73 14.92
N GLY A 138 28.30 -0.57 15.35
CA GLY A 138 28.01 0.70 14.67
C GLY A 138 26.52 1.00 14.60
N ASP A 139 26.01 1.32 13.42
CA ASP A 139 24.61 1.70 13.19
C ASP A 139 23.63 0.54 13.41
N LEU A 140 24.12 -0.70 13.41
CA LEU A 140 23.31 -1.89 13.69
C LEU A 140 23.32 -2.31 15.16
N ALA A 141 24.04 -1.59 16.02
CA ALA A 141 24.08 -1.92 17.45
C ALA A 141 22.68 -1.80 18.07
N GLY A 142 22.14 -2.94 18.52
CA GLY A 142 20.78 -3.01 19.09
C GLY A 142 19.66 -3.11 18.06
N ALA A 143 19.95 -3.29 16.77
CA ALA A 143 18.95 -3.56 15.76
C ALA A 143 18.15 -4.84 16.06
N THR A 144 16.87 -4.82 15.74
CA THR A 144 16.02 -6.00 15.86
C THR A 144 16.49 -7.09 14.91
N VAL A 145 16.65 -8.32 15.41
CA VAL A 145 17.05 -9.48 14.62
C VAL A 145 15.85 -10.37 14.38
N VAL A 146 15.67 -10.78 13.11
CA VAL A 146 14.64 -11.73 12.68
C VAL A 146 15.32 -12.88 11.96
N THR A 147 14.95 -14.12 12.29
CA THR A 147 15.38 -15.28 11.50
C THR A 147 14.47 -15.45 10.30
N THR A 148 15.03 -15.59 9.10
CA THR A 148 14.29 -15.73 7.84
C THR A 148 14.65 -17.02 7.10
N PRO A 149 13.72 -17.62 6.32
CA PRO A 149 12.32 -17.19 6.13
C PRO A 149 11.49 -17.30 7.41
N VAL A 150 10.57 -16.33 7.63
CA VAL A 150 9.61 -16.41 8.75
C VAL A 150 8.56 -17.47 8.49
N THR A 151 8.04 -18.06 9.56
CA THR A 151 6.99 -19.10 9.54
C THR A 151 5.71 -18.62 10.26
N SER A 152 5.79 -17.52 10.99
CA SER A 152 4.67 -16.93 11.72
C SER A 152 4.77 -15.40 11.69
N LEU A 153 3.85 -14.76 10.98
CA LEU A 153 3.76 -13.33 10.79
C LEU A 153 2.42 -12.81 11.29
N TYR A 154 2.44 -11.75 12.10
CA TYR A 154 1.27 -10.97 12.47
C TYR A 154 1.22 -9.67 11.68
N SER A 155 0.12 -9.44 10.97
CA SER A 155 -0.08 -8.29 10.08
C SER A 155 -0.90 -7.20 10.75
N GLY A 156 -0.39 -5.96 10.75
CA GLY A 156 -1.05 -4.77 11.30
C GLY A 156 -1.95 -4.03 10.32
N SER A 157 -1.90 -4.38 9.02
CA SER A 157 -2.69 -3.72 7.97
C SER A 157 -3.21 -4.73 6.96
N THR A 158 -4.37 -4.45 6.36
CA THR A 158 -4.87 -5.23 5.21
C THR A 158 -4.02 -5.01 3.95
N THR A 159 -3.31 -3.88 3.83
CA THR A 159 -2.42 -3.59 2.69
C THR A 159 -1.23 -4.55 2.57
N HIS A 160 -0.88 -5.24 3.66
CA HIS A 160 0.18 -6.26 3.68
C HIS A 160 -0.25 -7.57 3.00
N LEU A 161 -1.54 -7.90 3.10
CA LEU A 161 -2.07 -9.23 2.82
C LEU A 161 -1.95 -9.64 1.33
N PRO A 162 -2.23 -8.75 0.36
CA PRO A 162 -2.05 -9.05 -1.05
C PRO A 162 -0.60 -9.39 -1.43
N ASN A 163 0.38 -8.83 -0.71
CA ASN A 163 1.79 -9.18 -0.92
C ASN A 163 2.06 -10.64 -0.54
N LEU A 164 1.48 -11.14 0.56
CA LEU A 164 1.60 -12.54 0.95
C LEU A 164 0.87 -13.47 -0.02
N VAL A 165 -0.28 -13.05 -0.57
CA VAL A 165 -0.99 -13.78 -1.63
C VAL A 165 -0.12 -13.89 -2.88
N ALA A 166 0.39 -12.76 -3.38
CA ALA A 166 1.21 -12.70 -4.59
C ALA A 166 2.53 -13.50 -4.46
N LEU A 167 3.05 -13.63 -3.24
CA LEU A 167 4.23 -14.41 -2.92
C LEU A 167 3.95 -15.88 -2.61
N ASP A 168 2.67 -16.32 -2.69
CA ASP A 168 2.25 -17.69 -2.28
C ASP A 168 2.72 -18.03 -0.85
N ARG A 169 2.60 -17.05 0.08
CA ARG A 169 3.05 -17.14 1.47
C ARG A 169 1.97 -16.81 2.49
N LEU A 170 0.69 -17.05 2.17
CA LEU A 170 -0.38 -16.96 3.16
C LEU A 170 -0.24 -17.97 4.31
N ASP A 171 0.54 -19.02 4.12
CA ASP A 171 0.87 -20.01 5.15
C ASP A 171 1.50 -19.38 6.40
N VAL A 172 2.31 -18.33 6.23
CA VAL A 172 2.99 -17.65 7.34
C VAL A 172 2.07 -16.70 8.11
N LEU A 173 0.90 -16.33 7.57
CA LEU A 173 -0.05 -15.42 8.23
C LEU A 173 -0.74 -16.13 9.39
N THR A 174 -0.34 -15.83 10.62
CA THR A 174 -0.85 -16.42 11.86
C THR A 174 -1.54 -15.43 12.77
N GLY A 175 -1.57 -14.13 12.38
CA GLY A 175 -2.32 -13.11 13.09
C GLY A 175 -2.61 -11.89 12.22
N VAL A 176 -3.75 -11.26 12.46
CA VAL A 176 -4.17 -10.02 11.80
C VAL A 176 -4.71 -9.04 12.83
N ALA A 177 -4.55 -7.75 12.56
CA ALA A 177 -5.08 -6.71 13.44
C ALA A 177 -6.62 -6.80 13.52
N SER A 178 -7.30 -6.84 12.37
CA SER A 178 -8.77 -6.94 12.29
C SER A 178 -9.19 -7.81 11.12
N LYS A 179 -10.02 -8.82 11.40
CA LYS A 179 -10.61 -9.70 10.38
C LYS A 179 -11.74 -9.01 9.61
N SER A 180 -12.44 -8.08 10.25
CA SER A 180 -13.60 -7.38 9.66
C SER A 180 -13.21 -6.43 8.52
N LEU A 181 -11.96 -6.00 8.45
CA LEU A 181 -11.48 -5.09 7.40
C LEU A 181 -10.93 -5.83 6.16
N ILE A 182 -10.85 -7.16 6.20
CA ILE A 182 -10.34 -7.97 5.10
C ILE A 182 -11.46 -8.16 4.07
N SER A 183 -11.12 -8.01 2.79
CA SER A 183 -12.02 -8.17 1.64
C SER A 183 -11.60 -9.28 0.69
N GLU A 184 -10.29 -9.54 0.53
CA GLU A 184 -9.77 -10.59 -0.35
C GLU A 184 -10.21 -11.99 0.09
N LYS A 185 -10.88 -12.70 -0.82
CA LYS A 185 -11.47 -14.01 -0.50
C LYS A 185 -10.44 -15.02 -0.01
N GLU A 186 -9.26 -15.08 -0.60
CA GLU A 186 -8.21 -16.03 -0.24
C GLU A 186 -7.70 -15.77 1.17
N VAL A 187 -7.58 -14.48 1.53
CA VAL A 187 -7.20 -14.05 2.88
C VAL A 187 -8.32 -14.35 3.87
N LEU A 188 -9.59 -14.11 3.51
CA LEU A 188 -10.76 -14.46 4.34
C LEU A 188 -10.79 -15.95 4.63
N ASP A 189 -10.55 -16.80 3.64
CA ASP A 189 -10.46 -18.24 3.82
C ASP A 189 -9.33 -18.60 4.80
N ARG A 190 -8.15 -18.00 4.66
CA ARG A 190 -7.01 -18.20 5.57
C ARG A 190 -7.28 -17.78 7.01
N VAL A 191 -7.85 -16.59 7.22
CA VAL A 191 -8.10 -16.09 8.59
C VAL A 191 -9.28 -16.77 9.28
N ALA A 192 -10.09 -17.52 8.53
CA ALA A 192 -11.13 -18.38 9.08
C ALA A 192 -10.57 -19.69 9.66
N GLU A 193 -9.34 -20.07 9.29
CA GLU A 193 -8.69 -21.27 9.80
C GLU A 193 -8.40 -21.16 11.31
N PRO A 194 -8.46 -22.28 12.05
CA PRO A 194 -8.07 -22.29 13.45
C PRO A 194 -6.61 -21.88 13.63
N GLY A 195 -6.36 -20.98 14.59
CA GLY A 195 -5.01 -20.56 14.95
C GLY A 195 -4.57 -19.20 14.39
N VAL A 196 -5.34 -18.58 13.48
CA VAL A 196 -5.09 -17.20 13.09
C VAL A 196 -5.71 -16.24 14.10
N VAL A 197 -4.85 -15.52 14.83
CA VAL A 197 -5.23 -14.61 15.92
C VAL A 197 -5.71 -13.28 15.35
N GLU A 198 -6.82 -12.74 15.91
CA GLU A 198 -7.20 -11.36 15.71
C GLU A 198 -6.77 -10.57 16.97
N TYR A 199 -5.87 -9.58 16.80
CA TYR A 199 -5.22 -8.96 17.97
C TYR A 199 -5.54 -7.47 18.16
N ALA A 200 -6.38 -6.87 17.29
CA ALA A 200 -6.82 -5.48 17.42
C ALA A 200 -8.30 -5.28 17.02
N ALA A 201 -9.16 -6.28 17.25
CA ALA A 201 -10.60 -6.26 16.88
C ALA A 201 -11.38 -5.06 17.42
N ALA A 202 -10.95 -4.51 18.57
CA ALA A 202 -11.57 -3.34 19.19
C ALA A 202 -10.90 -2.00 18.77
N GLY A 203 -10.03 -2.01 17.74
CA GLY A 203 -9.31 -0.84 17.25
C GLY A 203 -8.09 -0.45 18.11
N SER A 204 -7.68 -1.30 19.06
CA SER A 204 -6.45 -1.15 19.83
C SER A 204 -5.71 -2.48 19.91
N VAL A 205 -4.39 -2.42 19.84
CA VAL A 205 -3.51 -3.61 19.86
C VAL A 205 -3.56 -4.30 21.22
N ASP A 206 -3.88 -5.59 21.24
CA ASP A 206 -3.79 -6.47 22.39
C ASP A 206 -2.37 -7.07 22.47
N ALA A 207 -1.48 -6.40 23.19
CA ALA A 207 -0.11 -6.83 23.35
C ALA A 207 0.00 -8.21 24.04
N GLU A 208 -0.92 -8.56 24.97
CA GLU A 208 -0.90 -9.85 25.66
C GLU A 208 -1.21 -10.99 24.68
N ALA A 209 -2.19 -10.80 23.79
CA ALA A 209 -2.53 -11.77 22.75
C ALA A 209 -1.35 -11.99 21.78
N VAL A 210 -0.67 -10.91 21.37
CA VAL A 210 0.50 -11.00 20.49
C VAL A 210 1.64 -11.75 21.17
N VAL A 211 2.00 -11.36 22.40
CA VAL A 211 3.10 -12.01 23.14
C VAL A 211 2.79 -13.48 23.44
N ALA A 212 1.53 -13.83 23.73
CA ALA A 212 1.11 -15.22 23.92
C ALA A 212 1.21 -16.04 22.64
N GLY A 213 0.93 -15.45 21.49
CA GLY A 213 1.01 -16.10 20.15
C GLY A 213 2.44 -16.35 19.70
N LYS A 214 3.42 -15.59 20.18
CA LYS A 214 4.86 -15.71 19.86
C LYS A 214 5.15 -15.77 18.37
N PRO A 215 4.67 -14.79 17.55
CA PRO A 215 5.03 -14.78 16.14
C PRO A 215 6.54 -14.54 15.97
N ASP A 216 7.08 -14.97 14.82
CA ASP A 216 8.46 -14.66 14.45
C ASP A 216 8.63 -13.16 14.21
N VAL A 217 7.55 -12.49 13.75
CA VAL A 217 7.54 -11.05 13.49
C VAL A 217 6.12 -10.48 13.56
N VAL A 218 6.01 -9.25 14.03
CA VAL A 218 4.83 -8.37 13.90
C VAL A 218 5.19 -7.26 12.93
N ILE A 219 4.38 -7.08 11.89
CA ILE A 219 4.50 -5.94 10.96
C ILE A 219 3.45 -4.90 11.34
N THR A 220 3.89 -3.70 11.70
CA THR A 220 2.97 -2.60 12.04
C THR A 220 2.48 -1.90 10.77
N ALA A 221 1.42 -1.10 10.88
CA ALA A 221 0.93 -0.26 9.77
C ALA A 221 1.65 1.11 9.70
N GLY A 222 2.89 1.22 10.17
CA GLY A 222 3.62 2.50 10.19
C GLY A 222 2.98 3.56 11.10
N THR A 223 2.23 3.14 12.10
CA THR A 223 1.57 4.01 13.09
C THR A 223 2.20 3.85 14.46
N ASP A 224 2.21 4.93 15.23
CA ASP A 224 2.74 4.93 16.58
C ASP A 224 1.67 4.41 17.57
N ASP A 225 1.88 3.18 18.10
CA ASP A 225 1.05 2.59 19.14
C ASP A 225 1.96 2.10 20.28
N PRO A 226 1.72 2.56 21.53
CA PRO A 226 2.52 2.15 22.69
C PRO A 226 2.57 0.63 22.92
N ALA A 227 1.57 -0.12 22.46
CA ALA A 227 1.54 -1.57 22.60
C ALA A 227 2.70 -2.25 21.85
N TYR A 228 3.17 -1.69 20.73
CA TYR A 228 4.32 -2.26 20.02
C TYR A 228 5.62 -2.20 20.83
N ALA A 229 5.81 -1.17 21.64
CA ALA A 229 6.95 -1.10 22.57
C ALA A 229 6.87 -2.21 23.64
N VAL A 230 5.68 -2.53 24.13
CA VAL A 230 5.46 -3.62 25.09
C VAL A 230 5.75 -4.98 24.45
N ILE A 231 5.28 -5.19 23.22
CA ILE A 231 5.50 -6.41 22.43
C ILE A 231 7.00 -6.62 22.18
N SER A 232 7.70 -5.57 21.75
CA SER A 232 9.15 -5.61 21.51
C SER A 232 9.93 -5.87 22.79
N ALA A 233 9.56 -5.23 23.92
CA ALA A 233 10.19 -5.47 25.22
C ALA A 233 9.99 -6.92 25.74
N ALA A 234 8.93 -7.60 25.30
CA ALA A 234 8.69 -9.00 25.58
C ALA A 234 9.49 -9.96 24.67
N GLY A 235 10.30 -9.42 23.75
CA GLY A 235 11.19 -10.18 22.87
C GLY A 235 10.57 -10.61 21.55
N VAL A 236 9.38 -10.11 21.17
CA VAL A 236 8.79 -10.34 19.85
C VAL A 236 9.30 -9.27 18.90
N PRO A 237 9.90 -9.63 17.76
CA PRO A 237 10.35 -8.67 16.75
C PRO A 237 9.17 -7.86 16.20
N VAL A 238 9.31 -6.53 16.17
CA VAL A 238 8.33 -5.59 15.62
C VAL A 238 9.02 -4.78 14.52
N LEU A 239 8.50 -4.86 13.31
CA LEU A 239 8.99 -4.17 12.13
C LEU A 239 7.91 -3.24 11.59
N ALA A 240 8.31 -2.10 11.07
CA ALA A 240 7.39 -1.14 10.47
C ALA A 240 7.24 -1.40 8.97
N ASP A 241 6.00 -1.47 8.51
CA ASP A 241 5.63 -1.20 7.12
C ASP A 241 5.01 0.20 7.07
N ALA A 242 5.55 1.05 6.25
CA ALA A 242 5.10 2.43 6.08
C ALA A 242 4.96 2.79 4.59
N GLU A 243 4.44 1.87 3.79
CA GLU A 243 4.22 1.98 2.35
C GLU A 243 3.33 3.19 2.00
N TRP A 244 2.43 3.57 2.90
CA TRP A 244 1.53 4.70 2.74
C TRP A 244 2.24 6.07 2.72
N LEU A 245 3.52 6.13 3.12
CA LEU A 245 4.37 7.32 3.02
C LEU A 245 5.04 7.44 1.64
N GLU A 246 4.95 6.43 0.78
CA GLU A 246 5.43 6.54 -0.59
C GLU A 246 4.57 7.51 -1.40
N ASN A 247 5.23 8.30 -2.23
CA ASN A 247 4.57 9.29 -3.09
C ASN A 247 4.32 8.78 -4.51
N ASP A 248 4.76 7.56 -4.80
CA ASP A 248 4.65 6.88 -6.09
C ASP A 248 3.76 5.64 -5.95
N PRO A 249 2.74 5.45 -6.83
CA PRO A 249 1.93 4.24 -6.80
C PRO A 249 2.74 2.95 -6.99
N LEU A 250 3.75 2.94 -7.88
CA LEU A 250 4.66 1.82 -8.05
C LEU A 250 5.59 1.66 -6.86
N GLY A 251 6.02 2.77 -6.23
CA GLY A 251 6.79 2.72 -4.99
C GLY A 251 6.04 2.02 -3.86
N ARG A 252 4.71 2.23 -3.74
CA ARG A 252 3.88 1.48 -2.79
C ARG A 252 3.81 -0.02 -3.11
N ALA A 253 3.58 -0.37 -4.37
CA ALA A 253 3.51 -1.77 -4.81
C ALA A 253 4.86 -2.49 -4.65
N GLU A 254 5.97 -1.78 -4.74
CA GLU A 254 7.31 -2.35 -4.61
C GLU A 254 7.62 -2.88 -3.20
N TRP A 255 6.79 -2.55 -2.20
CA TRP A 255 6.90 -3.13 -0.85
C TRP A 255 6.65 -4.64 -0.82
N ILE A 256 6.18 -5.26 -1.90
CA ILE A 256 6.23 -6.73 -2.05
C ILE A 256 7.64 -7.27 -1.82
N LYS A 257 8.69 -6.52 -2.21
CA LYS A 257 10.11 -6.89 -2.01
C LYS A 257 10.52 -6.85 -0.52
N TYR A 258 9.85 -6.01 0.30
CA TYR A 258 9.99 -6.02 1.75
C TYR A 258 9.48 -7.36 2.34
N PHE A 259 8.30 -7.83 1.91
CA PHE A 259 7.75 -9.11 2.35
C PHE A 259 8.58 -10.29 1.81
N ALA A 260 9.13 -10.17 0.61
CA ALA A 260 10.03 -11.18 0.05
C ALA A 260 11.31 -11.37 0.89
N ALA A 261 11.89 -10.29 1.40
CA ALA A 261 13.05 -10.37 2.30
C ALA A 261 12.74 -11.14 3.59
N LEU A 262 11.50 -11.05 4.10
CA LEU A 262 11.05 -11.81 5.27
C LEU A 262 10.74 -13.28 4.95
N THR A 263 10.27 -13.57 3.75
CA THR A 263 9.76 -14.89 3.37
C THR A 263 10.68 -15.70 2.47
N GLY A 264 11.79 -15.09 1.99
CA GLY A 264 12.78 -15.74 1.12
C GLY A 264 12.25 -15.98 -0.30
N THR A 265 11.42 -15.06 -0.81
CA THR A 265 10.72 -15.17 -2.11
C THR A 265 11.11 -14.05 -3.07
N GLU A 266 12.37 -13.61 -3.04
CA GLU A 266 12.88 -12.47 -3.82
C GLU A 266 12.66 -12.62 -5.33
N ALA A 267 12.83 -13.84 -5.87
CA ALA A 267 12.62 -14.10 -7.30
C ALA A 267 11.15 -13.92 -7.70
N GLN A 268 10.23 -14.42 -6.87
CA GLN A 268 8.80 -14.29 -7.10
C GLN A 268 8.34 -12.83 -6.98
N ALA A 269 8.88 -12.10 -6.00
CA ALA A 269 8.58 -10.67 -5.85
C ALA A 269 9.02 -9.86 -7.08
N ALA A 270 10.19 -10.17 -7.66
CA ALA A 270 10.65 -9.53 -8.89
C ALA A 270 9.66 -9.79 -10.04
N GLU A 271 9.26 -11.05 -10.28
CA GLU A 271 8.32 -11.41 -11.34
C GLU A 271 6.95 -10.72 -11.16
N GLN A 272 6.41 -10.72 -9.93
CA GLN A 272 5.12 -10.10 -9.65
C GLN A 272 5.16 -8.58 -9.81
N PHE A 273 6.21 -7.94 -9.30
CA PHE A 273 6.38 -6.49 -9.42
C PHE A 273 6.60 -6.07 -10.87
N ASP A 274 7.44 -6.76 -11.64
CA ASP A 274 7.68 -6.48 -13.05
C ASP A 274 6.38 -6.54 -13.88
N ALA A 275 5.48 -7.48 -13.57
CA ALA A 275 4.18 -7.58 -14.21
C ALA A 275 3.27 -6.38 -13.89
N VAL A 276 3.27 -5.92 -12.64
CA VAL A 276 2.53 -4.72 -12.21
C VAL A 276 3.10 -3.47 -12.87
N GLU A 277 4.42 -3.31 -12.88
CA GLU A 277 5.12 -2.18 -13.50
C GLU A 277 4.81 -2.10 -15.02
N GLN A 278 4.94 -3.22 -15.73
CA GLN A 278 4.63 -3.27 -17.17
C GLN A 278 3.19 -2.89 -17.45
N SER A 279 2.24 -3.41 -16.68
CA SER A 279 0.81 -3.11 -16.81
C SER A 279 0.52 -1.63 -16.53
N TYR A 280 1.07 -1.09 -15.46
CA TYR A 280 0.93 0.31 -15.07
C TYR A 280 1.49 1.25 -16.13
N THR A 281 2.74 1.02 -16.55
CA THR A 281 3.44 1.85 -17.54
C THR A 281 2.71 1.82 -18.89
N ALA A 282 2.26 0.64 -19.35
CA ALA A 282 1.50 0.53 -20.60
C ALA A 282 0.18 1.31 -20.57
N LEU A 283 -0.49 1.39 -19.42
CA LEU A 283 -1.71 2.20 -19.26
C LEU A 283 -1.40 3.70 -19.25
N ALA A 284 -0.35 4.14 -18.55
CA ALA A 284 0.09 5.53 -18.53
C ALA A 284 0.52 6.01 -19.93
N ASP A 285 1.29 5.20 -20.66
CA ASP A 285 1.69 5.47 -22.04
C ASP A 285 0.50 5.60 -22.98
N LYS A 286 -0.55 4.80 -22.78
CA LYS A 286 -1.76 4.81 -23.59
C LYS A 286 -2.48 6.16 -23.57
N VAL A 287 -2.42 6.89 -22.47
CA VAL A 287 -3.08 8.18 -22.27
C VAL A 287 -2.12 9.38 -22.38
N ALA A 288 -0.82 9.15 -22.54
CA ALA A 288 0.21 10.21 -22.53
C ALA A 288 -0.01 11.34 -23.56
N SER A 289 -0.75 11.06 -24.64
CA SER A 289 -1.08 12.05 -25.68
C SER A 289 -2.54 12.53 -25.61
N ALA A 290 -3.32 12.09 -24.64
CA ALA A 290 -4.71 12.51 -24.47
C ALA A 290 -4.78 13.91 -23.83
N ASP A 291 -5.83 14.67 -24.14
CA ASP A 291 -6.09 15.93 -23.46
C ASP A 291 -6.41 15.66 -21.99
N PRO A 292 -5.77 16.36 -21.03
CA PRO A 292 -6.01 16.10 -19.62
C PRO A 292 -7.45 16.38 -19.18
N VAL A 293 -8.05 15.45 -18.42
CA VAL A 293 -9.40 15.57 -17.89
C VAL A 293 -9.34 16.09 -16.46
N GLN A 294 -9.98 17.24 -16.19
CA GLN A 294 -10.07 17.74 -14.81
C GLN A 294 -11.02 16.87 -14.00
N VAL A 295 -10.61 16.53 -12.77
CA VAL A 295 -11.43 15.75 -11.83
C VAL A 295 -11.70 16.52 -10.53
N VAL A 296 -12.85 16.24 -9.90
CA VAL A 296 -13.11 16.54 -8.49
C VAL A 296 -12.46 15.41 -7.68
N PRO A 297 -11.39 15.67 -6.94
CA PRO A 297 -10.76 14.62 -6.14
C PRO A 297 -11.31 14.60 -4.72
N GLY A 298 -11.39 13.42 -4.13
CA GLY A 298 -11.73 13.23 -2.72
C GLY A 298 -13.19 13.51 -2.39
N GLN A 299 -13.45 13.73 -1.12
CA GLN A 299 -14.78 13.88 -0.54
C GLN A 299 -14.72 14.61 0.79
N PRO A 300 -15.87 15.09 1.29
CA PRO A 300 -15.95 15.62 2.64
C PRO A 300 -15.92 14.49 3.68
N TYR A 301 -15.34 14.79 4.82
CA TYR A 301 -15.43 13.98 6.03
C TYR A 301 -15.65 14.91 7.23
N GLN A 302 -16.76 14.72 7.95
CA GLN A 302 -17.14 15.55 9.10
C GLN A 302 -17.14 17.08 8.80
N GLY A 303 -17.61 17.46 7.60
CA GLY A 303 -17.71 18.87 7.18
C GLY A 303 -16.43 19.47 6.61
N THR A 304 -15.31 18.76 6.60
CA THR A 304 -14.04 19.16 5.97
C THR A 304 -13.85 18.35 4.70
N TRP A 305 -13.49 18.99 3.59
CA TRP A 305 -13.12 18.30 2.37
C TRP A 305 -11.62 18.00 2.37
N TYR A 306 -11.27 16.78 2.08
CA TYR A 306 -9.88 16.34 1.95
C TYR A 306 -9.59 16.05 0.48
N VAL A 307 -8.63 16.78 -0.08
CA VAL A 307 -8.13 16.60 -1.44
C VAL A 307 -6.69 16.07 -1.39
N PRO A 308 -6.24 15.25 -2.35
CA PRO A 308 -4.84 14.85 -2.41
C PRO A 308 -3.98 16.07 -2.75
N GLY A 309 -2.88 16.27 -2.03
CA GLY A 309 -1.85 17.24 -2.38
C GLY A 309 -1.18 16.85 -3.71
N GLY A 310 -0.63 17.84 -4.42
CA GLY A 310 -0.11 17.62 -5.78
C GLY A 310 1.08 16.66 -5.86
N GLN A 311 1.80 16.46 -4.76
CA GLN A 311 2.93 15.54 -4.68
C GLN A 311 2.57 14.18 -4.07
N SER A 312 1.27 13.90 -3.83
CA SER A 312 0.82 12.63 -3.28
C SER A 312 0.72 11.53 -4.35
N PHE A 313 0.80 10.26 -3.94
CA PHE A 313 0.61 9.12 -4.83
C PHE A 313 -0.74 9.15 -5.56
N ASN A 314 -1.81 9.65 -4.89
CA ASN A 314 -3.13 9.77 -5.51
C ASN A 314 -3.15 10.82 -6.64
N SER A 315 -2.51 11.98 -6.44
CA SER A 315 -2.39 12.99 -7.50
C SER A 315 -1.53 12.48 -8.66
N ARG A 316 -0.48 11.74 -8.36
CA ARG A 316 0.34 11.09 -9.39
C ARG A 316 -0.47 10.07 -10.18
N LEU A 317 -1.20 9.18 -9.54
CA LEU A 317 -2.07 8.20 -10.20
C LEU A 317 -3.11 8.88 -11.10
N ILE A 318 -3.73 9.98 -10.64
CA ILE A 318 -4.66 10.77 -11.46
C ILE A 318 -3.94 11.36 -12.69
N ALA A 319 -2.72 11.87 -12.53
CA ALA A 319 -1.93 12.43 -13.63
C ALA A 319 -1.51 11.33 -14.64
N ASP A 320 -1.06 10.19 -14.15
CA ASP A 320 -0.67 9.02 -14.95
C ASP A 320 -1.88 8.42 -15.70
N ALA A 321 -3.10 8.65 -15.19
CA ALA A 321 -4.35 8.31 -15.89
C ALA A 321 -4.81 9.38 -16.89
N GLY A 322 -4.01 10.39 -17.22
CA GLY A 322 -4.40 11.51 -18.08
C GLY A 322 -5.39 12.47 -17.44
N GLY A 323 -5.43 12.51 -16.09
CA GLY A 323 -6.26 13.44 -15.35
C GLY A 323 -5.47 14.63 -14.80
N THR A 324 -6.19 15.60 -14.24
CA THR A 324 -5.60 16.71 -13.49
C THR A 324 -6.54 17.17 -12.40
N THR A 325 -6.00 17.78 -11.34
CA THR A 325 -6.79 18.37 -10.26
C THR A 325 -6.48 19.87 -10.11
N ALA A 326 -7.37 20.60 -9.47
CA ALA A 326 -7.12 22.02 -9.15
C ALA A 326 -6.04 22.21 -8.07
N TRP A 327 -5.51 21.15 -7.51
CA TRP A 327 -4.44 21.12 -6.50
C TRP A 327 -3.15 20.45 -7.02
N ALA A 328 -3.00 20.28 -8.34
CA ALA A 328 -1.82 19.64 -8.92
C ALA A 328 -0.50 20.35 -8.58
N ASP A 329 -0.54 21.67 -8.39
CA ASP A 329 0.64 22.47 -8.02
C ASP A 329 0.87 22.57 -6.49
N ASP A 330 0.03 21.94 -5.66
CA ASP A 330 0.20 21.93 -4.20
C ASP A 330 1.40 21.07 -3.81
N PRO A 331 2.36 21.57 -3.01
CA PRO A 331 3.58 20.84 -2.69
C PRO A 331 3.40 19.69 -1.67
N SER A 332 2.20 19.52 -1.13
CA SER A 332 1.93 18.50 -0.10
C SER A 332 1.96 17.10 -0.68
N THR A 333 2.55 16.18 0.07
CA THR A 333 2.60 14.74 -0.24
C THR A 333 1.42 13.97 0.36
N GLY A 334 0.68 14.57 1.29
CA GLY A 334 -0.51 14.02 1.94
C GLY A 334 -1.80 14.69 1.50
N SER A 335 -2.84 14.61 2.34
CA SER A 335 -4.12 15.26 2.10
C SER A 335 -4.09 16.71 2.53
N VAL A 336 -4.71 17.59 1.73
CA VAL A 336 -4.92 19.02 2.00
C VAL A 336 -6.37 19.22 2.43
N SER A 337 -6.57 19.88 3.58
CA SER A 337 -7.89 20.22 4.09
C SER A 337 -8.43 21.45 3.37
N THR A 338 -9.68 21.41 2.94
CA THR A 338 -10.37 22.53 2.30
C THR A 338 -11.86 22.48 2.65
N ASP A 339 -12.65 23.38 2.10
CA ASP A 339 -14.11 23.42 2.27
C ASP A 339 -14.84 23.20 0.94
N LEU A 340 -16.13 22.88 1.02
CA LEU A 340 -16.98 22.61 -0.14
C LEU A 340 -17.03 23.82 -1.10
N GLU A 341 -17.11 25.04 -0.58
CA GLU A 341 -17.16 26.28 -1.38
C GLU A 341 -15.91 26.43 -2.23
N SER A 342 -14.76 26.17 -1.64
CA SER A 342 -13.46 26.17 -2.33
C SER A 342 -13.39 25.10 -3.41
N VAL A 343 -13.89 23.90 -3.14
CA VAL A 343 -13.92 22.81 -4.12
C VAL A 343 -14.89 23.12 -5.26
N LEU A 344 -16.09 23.64 -4.96
CA LEU A 344 -17.04 24.08 -5.99
C LEU A 344 -16.46 25.20 -6.86
N ALA A 345 -15.76 26.16 -6.26
CA ALA A 345 -15.15 27.27 -6.99
C ALA A 345 -14.04 26.81 -7.93
N LYS A 346 -13.19 25.85 -7.51
CA LYS A 346 -12.00 25.38 -8.23
C LYS A 346 -12.29 24.21 -9.18
N ALA A 347 -13.12 23.28 -8.78
CA ALA A 347 -13.37 22.01 -9.47
C ALA A 347 -14.85 21.74 -9.77
N GLY A 348 -15.77 22.64 -9.47
CA GLY A 348 -17.22 22.45 -9.69
C GLY A 348 -17.62 22.19 -11.14
N LYS A 349 -16.76 22.57 -12.12
CA LYS A 349 -16.97 22.35 -13.55
C LYS A 349 -16.25 21.10 -14.07
N ALA A 350 -15.51 20.39 -13.25
CA ALA A 350 -14.82 19.18 -13.64
C ALA A 350 -15.83 18.12 -14.13
N PRO A 351 -15.54 17.45 -15.26
CA PRO A 351 -16.47 16.50 -15.87
C PRO A 351 -16.56 15.15 -15.13
N ALA A 352 -15.62 14.83 -14.26
CA ALA A 352 -15.58 13.59 -13.50
C ALA A 352 -15.32 13.85 -12.02
N TRP A 353 -15.88 13.00 -11.16
CA TRP A 353 -15.61 13.00 -9.71
C TRP A 353 -15.15 11.62 -9.29
N LEU A 354 -13.97 11.55 -8.68
CA LEU A 354 -13.39 10.34 -8.08
C LEU A 354 -13.52 10.45 -6.56
N ALA A 355 -14.47 9.72 -6.00
CA ALA A 355 -14.75 9.66 -4.57
C ALA A 355 -14.24 8.36 -3.94
N SER A 356 -14.07 8.38 -2.62
CA SER A 356 -13.73 7.22 -1.80
C SER A 356 -14.56 7.26 -0.50
N THR A 357 -15.85 6.96 -0.64
CA THR A 357 -16.86 7.04 0.41
C THR A 357 -17.59 5.71 0.55
N THR A 358 -18.66 5.70 1.34
CA THR A 358 -19.58 4.57 1.44
C THR A 358 -20.79 4.68 0.50
N TRP A 359 -20.89 5.72 -0.33
CA TRP A 359 -22.03 5.92 -1.23
C TRP A 359 -22.08 4.87 -2.32
N THR A 360 -23.25 4.33 -2.54
CA THR A 360 -23.57 3.44 -3.66
C THR A 360 -24.51 4.09 -4.68
N SER A 361 -25.14 5.22 -4.30
CA SER A 361 -26.06 5.97 -5.13
C SER A 361 -25.92 7.49 -4.95
N LYS A 362 -26.35 8.25 -5.98
CA LYS A 362 -26.45 9.71 -5.89
C LYS A 362 -27.41 10.19 -4.81
N ALA A 363 -28.44 9.40 -4.49
CA ALA A 363 -29.40 9.73 -3.45
C ALA A 363 -28.74 9.73 -2.06
N GLU A 364 -27.82 8.80 -1.79
CA GLU A 364 -27.05 8.77 -0.55
C GLU A 364 -26.12 9.97 -0.44
N ALA A 365 -25.40 10.32 -1.52
CA ALA A 365 -24.55 11.50 -1.55
C ALA A 365 -25.36 12.79 -1.29
N LEU A 366 -26.53 12.97 -1.94
CA LEU A 366 -27.38 14.14 -1.73
C LEU A 366 -28.03 14.19 -0.35
N ALA A 367 -28.22 13.05 0.30
CA ALA A 367 -28.72 13.00 1.68
C ALA A 367 -27.67 13.54 2.67
N GLU A 368 -26.39 13.40 2.35
CA GLU A 368 -25.30 13.96 3.15
C GLU A 368 -25.12 15.47 2.88
N GLU A 369 -25.07 15.88 1.60
CA GLU A 369 -24.91 17.29 1.23
C GLU A 369 -25.64 17.59 -0.09
N PRO A 370 -26.79 18.30 -0.05
CA PRO A 370 -27.59 18.60 -1.25
C PRO A 370 -26.86 19.41 -2.32
N ARG A 371 -25.83 20.20 -1.93
CA ARG A 371 -25.06 21.04 -2.86
C ARG A 371 -24.13 20.23 -3.76
N PHE A 372 -23.96 18.93 -3.54
CA PHE A 372 -23.25 18.09 -4.50
C PHE A 372 -23.91 18.09 -5.88
N SER A 373 -25.21 18.40 -5.96
CA SER A 373 -25.93 18.64 -7.23
C SER A 373 -25.38 19.83 -8.04
N GLU A 374 -24.56 20.70 -7.47
CA GLU A 374 -23.95 21.82 -8.17
C GLU A 374 -22.71 21.43 -9.00
N PHE A 375 -22.09 20.28 -8.72
CA PHE A 375 -20.97 19.77 -9.51
C PHE A 375 -21.42 19.28 -10.89
N ALA A 376 -20.69 19.68 -11.94
CA ALA A 376 -20.96 19.24 -13.30
C ALA A 376 -20.88 17.72 -13.45
N ALA A 377 -19.92 17.07 -12.79
CA ALA A 377 -19.81 15.61 -12.73
C ALA A 377 -21.06 14.95 -12.14
N PHE A 378 -21.66 15.54 -11.11
CA PHE A 378 -22.87 15.02 -10.49
C PHE A 378 -24.08 15.17 -11.42
N GLN A 379 -24.19 16.30 -12.11
CA GLN A 379 -25.26 16.58 -13.07
C GLN A 379 -25.22 15.65 -14.28
N SER A 380 -24.02 15.35 -14.79
CA SER A 380 -23.81 14.41 -15.89
C SER A 380 -23.90 12.94 -15.47
N GLY A 381 -23.88 12.64 -14.17
CA GLY A 381 -23.83 11.29 -13.64
C GLY A 381 -22.44 10.65 -13.68
N ASN A 382 -21.38 11.44 -13.91
CA ASN A 382 -20.00 10.95 -13.98
C ASN A 382 -19.31 11.05 -12.60
N VAL A 383 -19.94 10.43 -11.61
CA VAL A 383 -19.43 10.30 -10.22
C VAL A 383 -19.12 8.85 -9.96
N TRP A 384 -17.89 8.58 -9.59
CA TRP A 384 -17.36 7.25 -9.35
C TRP A 384 -16.83 7.13 -7.94
N ASN A 385 -17.16 6.00 -7.31
CA ASN A 385 -16.76 5.73 -5.95
C ASN A 385 -15.94 4.44 -5.86
N ALA A 386 -14.82 4.49 -5.14
CA ALA A 386 -13.94 3.34 -4.91
C ALA A 386 -14.54 2.38 -3.88
N ALA A 387 -15.75 1.88 -4.15
CA ALA A 387 -16.56 1.03 -3.28
C ALA A 387 -17.26 -0.10 -4.03
N LYS A 388 -16.71 -0.55 -5.18
CA LYS A 388 -17.31 -1.66 -5.94
C LYS A 388 -17.23 -2.98 -5.17
N ASP A 389 -16.14 -3.20 -4.46
CA ASP A 389 -15.88 -4.44 -3.71
C ASP A 389 -15.67 -4.12 -2.23
N VAL A 390 -16.80 -4.03 -1.52
CA VAL A 390 -16.86 -3.74 -0.08
C VAL A 390 -17.65 -4.83 0.62
N THR A 391 -17.08 -5.39 1.68
CA THR A 391 -17.74 -6.41 2.50
C THR A 391 -18.80 -5.79 3.41
N ALA A 392 -19.72 -6.61 3.92
CA ALA A 392 -20.76 -6.18 4.85
C ALA A 392 -20.18 -5.60 6.15
N GLU A 393 -19.00 -6.02 6.53
CA GLU A 393 -18.26 -5.60 7.72
C GLU A 393 -17.45 -4.32 7.49
N GLY A 394 -17.29 -3.87 6.23
CA GLY A 394 -16.60 -2.62 5.85
C GLY A 394 -15.20 -2.80 5.30
N GLY A 395 -14.74 -4.02 5.07
CA GLY A 395 -13.52 -4.29 4.29
C GLY A 395 -13.70 -3.75 2.86
N ASN A 396 -12.68 -3.10 2.31
CA ASN A 396 -12.74 -2.50 0.98
C ASN A 396 -11.49 -2.86 0.18
N ASN A 397 -11.70 -3.59 -0.90
CA ASN A 397 -10.64 -4.13 -1.74
C ASN A 397 -9.82 -3.04 -2.46
N TYR A 398 -10.37 -1.85 -2.66
CA TYR A 398 -9.60 -0.70 -3.13
C TYR A 398 -8.42 -0.36 -2.21
N TYR A 399 -8.61 -0.44 -0.89
CA TYR A 399 -7.55 -0.18 0.08
C TYR A 399 -6.65 -1.40 0.30
N GLU A 400 -7.21 -2.62 0.24
CA GLU A 400 -6.46 -3.86 0.44
C GLU A 400 -5.61 -4.18 -0.80
N LEU A 401 -6.22 -4.59 -1.90
CA LEU A 401 -5.53 -5.00 -3.13
C LEU A 401 -4.98 -3.82 -3.93
N GLY A 402 -5.69 -2.70 -3.96
CA GLY A 402 -5.31 -1.55 -4.80
C GLY A 402 -3.93 -0.96 -4.47
N THR A 403 -3.42 -1.17 -3.25
CA THR A 403 -2.06 -0.78 -2.85
C THR A 403 -0.99 -1.62 -3.57
N ALA A 404 -1.19 -2.94 -3.64
CA ALA A 404 -0.28 -3.86 -4.33
C ALA A 404 -0.50 -3.89 -5.85
N ARG A 405 -1.69 -3.47 -6.32
CA ARG A 405 -2.10 -3.49 -7.73
C ARG A 405 -2.55 -2.10 -8.22
N PRO A 406 -1.63 -1.10 -8.17
CA PRO A 406 -1.93 0.23 -8.69
C PRO A 406 -2.22 0.24 -10.19
N ASP A 407 -1.77 -0.77 -10.94
CA ASP A 407 -2.10 -0.98 -12.34
C ASP A 407 -3.62 -1.18 -12.56
N LEU A 408 -4.29 -1.93 -11.69
CA LEU A 408 -5.75 -2.10 -11.76
C LEU A 408 -6.48 -0.81 -11.40
N VAL A 409 -6.00 -0.07 -10.37
CA VAL A 409 -6.56 1.23 -10.00
C VAL A 409 -6.39 2.23 -11.15
N LEU A 410 -5.19 2.27 -11.77
CA LEU A 410 -4.92 3.12 -12.93
C LEU A 410 -5.84 2.77 -14.10
N GLY A 411 -6.04 1.47 -14.38
CA GLY A 411 -6.95 0.98 -15.42
C GLY A 411 -8.37 1.50 -15.24
N ASP A 412 -8.89 1.43 -14.02
CA ASP A 412 -10.21 1.97 -13.68
C ASP A 412 -10.29 3.48 -13.91
N VAL A 413 -9.28 4.23 -13.44
CA VAL A 413 -9.27 5.69 -13.59
C VAL A 413 -9.09 6.10 -15.06
N VAL A 414 -8.25 5.41 -15.83
CA VAL A 414 -8.16 5.62 -17.30
C VAL A 414 -9.51 5.38 -17.97
N ALA A 415 -10.21 4.31 -17.64
CA ALA A 415 -11.53 4.01 -18.22
C ALA A 415 -12.59 5.05 -17.84
N ILE A 416 -12.52 5.65 -16.66
CA ILE A 416 -13.39 6.75 -16.24
C ILE A 416 -13.11 8.03 -17.03
N LEU A 417 -11.83 8.37 -17.19
CA LEU A 417 -11.42 9.65 -17.78
C LEU A 417 -11.38 9.60 -19.30
N HIS A 418 -11.02 8.46 -19.86
CA HIS A 418 -10.82 8.23 -21.30
C HIS A 418 -11.52 6.95 -21.78
N PRO A 419 -12.87 6.86 -21.67
CA PRO A 419 -13.62 5.63 -21.95
C PRO A 419 -13.43 5.10 -23.37
N ASP A 420 -13.17 5.98 -24.33
CA ASP A 420 -12.91 5.59 -25.72
C ASP A 420 -11.59 4.81 -25.89
N LEU A 421 -10.64 4.98 -24.97
CA LEU A 421 -9.37 4.24 -24.95
C LEU A 421 -9.48 2.89 -24.25
N MET A 422 -10.56 2.67 -23.47
CA MET A 422 -10.78 1.46 -22.65
C MET A 422 -12.18 0.86 -22.90
N PRO A 423 -12.57 0.59 -24.15
CA PRO A 423 -13.91 0.09 -24.44
C PRO A 423 -14.14 -1.27 -23.78
N GLY A 424 -15.22 -1.38 -23.01
CA GLY A 424 -15.59 -2.64 -22.33
C GLY A 424 -14.74 -2.97 -21.10
N HIS A 425 -14.06 -1.98 -20.50
CA HIS A 425 -13.30 -2.16 -19.27
C HIS A 425 -14.15 -2.74 -18.14
N ASP A 426 -13.67 -3.79 -17.49
CA ASP A 426 -14.28 -4.34 -16.27
C ASP A 426 -13.60 -3.70 -15.06
N PHE A 427 -14.34 -2.83 -14.38
CA PHE A 427 -13.84 -2.10 -13.24
C PHE A 427 -13.49 -3.04 -12.08
N ALA A 428 -12.30 -2.89 -11.51
CA ALA A 428 -11.87 -3.65 -10.35
C ALA A 428 -12.45 -3.05 -9.05
N PHE A 429 -12.33 -1.73 -8.87
CA PHE A 429 -12.58 -1.06 -7.61
C PHE A 429 -13.66 0.02 -7.67
N TYR A 430 -13.85 0.65 -8.82
CA TYR A 430 -14.79 1.77 -8.94
C TYR A 430 -16.17 1.33 -9.37
N LEU A 431 -17.20 1.92 -8.77
CA LEU A 431 -18.58 1.87 -9.23
C LEU A 431 -19.06 3.28 -9.58
N GLN A 432 -19.88 3.39 -10.63
CA GLN A 432 -20.56 4.64 -10.97
C GLN A 432 -21.82 4.79 -10.11
N LEU A 433 -22.00 5.96 -9.49
CA LEU A 433 -23.19 6.23 -8.69
C LEU A 433 -24.44 6.35 -9.57
N SER A 434 -25.44 5.54 -9.26
CA SER A 434 -26.71 5.47 -9.99
C SER A 434 -27.72 6.54 -9.54
#